data_e28ea2d123be7888e4d37513a82c3158
#
_entry.id   e28ea2d123be7888e4d37513a82c3158
#
_cell.length_a   1.000
_cell.length_b   1.000
_cell.length_c   1.000
_cell.angle_alpha   90.00
_cell.angle_beta   90.00
_cell.angle_gamma   90.00
#
_symmetry.space_group_name_H-M   'P 1'
#
loop_
_entity.id
_entity.type
_entity.pdbx_description
1 polymer ?
#
loop_
_entity_poly.entity_id
_entity_poly.type
_entity_poly.pdbx_seq_one_letter_code
_entity_poly.pdbx_strand_id
1 'polypeptide(L)'
;HVFKEKNSEISTKEVLTNWDEIKKTEKLHENRKSVIDGVPKYLPALSKAQKIQKKASKVGFDWDNVEQVFDKIYEELDELKVEIERKDKEKMKDELGDVLFSIVNIARFLDIDATEALEGTIKKFDKRFRYVEQNCDIEKTSLENLEKLWQNAKKAIDL
;
A
#
# COMPACT_ATOMS: atom_id res chain seq x y z
N HIS A 1 17.10 34.31 -2.04
CA HIS A 1 16.20 33.52 -2.90
C HIS A 1 15.65 34.40 -4.00
N VAL A 2 16.16 34.24 -5.22
CA VAL A 2 15.65 34.94 -6.39
C VAL A 2 14.48 34.10 -6.92
N PHE A 3 13.26 34.59 -6.72
CA PHE A 3 12.10 34.11 -7.46
C PHE A 3 12.29 34.59 -8.91
N LYS A 4 12.64 33.68 -9.81
CA LYS A 4 12.50 33.92 -11.23
C LYS A 4 11.01 33.86 -11.55
N GLU A 5 10.42 35.04 -11.73
CA GLU A 5 9.12 35.15 -12.39
C GLU A 5 9.22 34.54 -13.78
N LYS A 6 8.67 33.34 -13.94
CA LYS A 6 8.26 32.88 -15.27
C LYS A 6 6.92 33.52 -15.55
N ASN A 7 6.93 34.63 -16.26
CA ASN A 7 5.77 35.09 -16.98
C ASN A 7 5.44 34.08 -18.07
N SER A 8 4.62 33.08 -17.70
CA SER A 8 3.85 32.33 -18.69
C SER A 8 2.52 33.06 -18.84
N GLU A 9 2.24 33.61 -19.99
CA GLU A 9 0.91 34.09 -20.35
C GLU A 9 -0.04 32.89 -20.32
N ILE A 10 -0.69 32.71 -19.16
CA ILE A 10 -1.78 31.74 -19.03
C ILE A 10 -2.96 32.27 -19.81
N SER A 11 -3.44 31.54 -20.81
CA SER A 11 -4.56 31.98 -21.60
C SER A 11 -5.81 32.18 -20.73
N THR A 12 -6.66 33.14 -21.07
CA THR A 12 -7.91 33.44 -20.33
C THR A 12 -8.78 32.20 -20.16
N LYS A 13 -8.70 31.27 -21.11
CA LYS A 13 -9.43 30.01 -21.11
C LYS A 13 -8.88 29.02 -20.06
N GLU A 14 -7.56 28.97 -19.88
CA GLU A 14 -6.91 28.14 -18.85
C GLU A 14 -7.19 28.68 -17.44
N VAL A 15 -7.20 30.00 -17.29
CA VAL A 15 -7.57 30.66 -16.02
C VAL A 15 -9.02 30.34 -15.65
N LEU A 16 -9.96 30.38 -16.58
CA LEU A 16 -11.36 30.04 -16.32
C LEU A 16 -11.56 28.57 -16.01
N THR A 17 -10.85 27.66 -16.66
CA THR A 17 -10.89 26.22 -16.39
C THR A 17 -10.34 25.91 -15.00
N ASN A 18 -9.21 26.54 -14.64
CA ASN A 18 -8.62 26.41 -13.31
C ASN A 18 -9.56 26.97 -12.22
N TRP A 19 -10.25 28.08 -12.47
CA TRP A 19 -11.22 28.64 -11.55
C TRP A 19 -12.44 27.73 -11.32
N ASP A 20 -12.94 27.10 -12.37
CA ASP A 20 -14.04 26.14 -12.28
C ASP A 20 -13.66 24.86 -11.53
N GLU A 21 -12.43 24.38 -11.73
CA GLU A 21 -11.88 23.25 -10.98
C GLU A 21 -11.68 23.62 -9.50
N ILE A 22 -11.16 24.78 -9.19
CA ILE A 22 -10.99 25.29 -7.83
C ILE A 22 -12.35 25.43 -7.14
N LYS A 23 -13.35 26.01 -7.81
CA LYS A 23 -14.73 26.12 -7.26
C LYS A 23 -15.39 24.78 -7.03
N LYS A 24 -15.20 23.79 -7.92
CA LYS A 24 -15.70 22.43 -7.72
C LYS A 24 -15.02 21.77 -6.53
N THR A 25 -13.72 22.01 -6.37
CA THR A 25 -12.92 21.50 -5.24
C THR A 25 -13.37 22.16 -3.94
N GLU A 26 -13.61 23.48 -3.92
CA GLU A 26 -14.10 24.22 -2.77
C GLU A 26 -15.52 23.76 -2.35
N LYS A 27 -16.46 23.58 -3.28
CA LYS A 27 -17.80 23.04 -2.99
C LYS A 27 -17.76 21.62 -2.41
N LEU A 28 -16.83 20.79 -2.87
CA LEU A 28 -16.61 19.45 -2.33
C LEU A 28 -15.97 19.50 -0.94
N HIS A 29 -15.20 20.56 -0.63
CA HIS A 29 -14.60 20.77 0.68
C HIS A 29 -15.53 21.36 1.72
N GLU A 30 -16.53 22.16 1.33
CA GLU A 30 -17.48 22.80 2.26
C GLU A 30 -18.26 21.81 3.14
N ASN A 31 -18.47 20.55 2.67
CA ASN A 31 -19.16 19.49 3.40
C ASN A 31 -18.20 18.48 4.08
N ARG A 32 -16.89 18.68 4.01
CA ARG A 32 -15.90 17.77 4.56
C ARG A 32 -15.36 18.29 5.89
N LYS A 33 -15.51 17.49 6.94
CA LYS A 33 -14.97 17.79 8.28
C LYS A 33 -13.52 17.36 8.42
N SER A 34 -13.05 16.44 7.59
CA SER A 34 -11.69 15.89 7.61
C SER A 34 -11.10 15.80 6.20
N VAL A 35 -9.78 15.91 6.08
CA VAL A 35 -9.05 15.72 4.82
C VAL A 35 -9.22 14.31 4.25
N ILE A 36 -9.54 13.33 5.09
CA ILE A 36 -9.73 11.93 4.68
C ILE A 36 -11.18 11.61 4.27
N ASP A 37 -12.14 12.51 4.48
CA ASP A 37 -13.55 12.27 4.15
C ASP A 37 -13.81 12.03 2.65
N GLY A 38 -12.88 12.40 1.78
CA GLY A 38 -12.99 12.18 0.35
C GLY A 38 -12.55 10.78 -0.12
N VAL A 39 -12.11 9.92 0.79
CA VAL A 39 -11.76 8.54 0.43
C VAL A 39 -13.03 7.69 0.38
N PRO A 40 -13.37 7.08 -0.78
CA PRO A 40 -14.58 6.26 -0.90
C PRO A 40 -14.54 5.06 0.05
N LYS A 41 -15.63 4.86 0.79
CA LYS A 41 -15.74 3.76 1.77
C LYS A 41 -15.82 2.37 1.13
N TYR A 42 -16.23 2.31 -0.13
CA TYR A 42 -16.36 1.05 -0.89
C TYR A 42 -15.05 0.50 -1.43
N LEU A 43 -13.96 1.24 -1.36
CA LEU A 43 -12.66 0.77 -1.84
C LEU A 43 -12.20 -0.45 -1.06
N PRO A 44 -11.51 -1.40 -1.72
CA PRO A 44 -10.80 -2.47 -1.02
C PRO A 44 -9.84 -1.91 0.03
N ALA A 45 -9.66 -2.64 1.13
CA ALA A 45 -8.94 -2.15 2.31
C ALA A 45 -7.52 -1.65 1.99
N LEU A 46 -6.79 -2.36 1.13
CA LEU A 46 -5.41 -2.00 0.75
C LEU A 46 -5.36 -0.64 0.03
N SER A 47 -6.23 -0.43 -0.95
CA SER A 47 -6.36 0.84 -1.69
C SER A 47 -6.85 1.97 -0.80
N LYS A 48 -7.80 1.68 0.08
CA LYS A 48 -8.35 2.66 1.05
C LYS A 48 -7.26 3.15 1.99
N ALA A 49 -6.48 2.23 2.58
CA ALA A 49 -5.36 2.56 3.45
C ALA A 49 -4.34 3.48 2.76
N GLN A 50 -3.94 3.14 1.55
CA GLN A 50 -2.97 3.94 0.79
C GLN A 50 -3.51 5.34 0.46
N LYS A 51 -4.78 5.47 0.08
CA LYS A 51 -5.40 6.76 -0.20
C LYS A 51 -5.54 7.64 1.04
N ILE A 52 -5.91 7.06 2.17
CA ILE A 52 -5.97 7.77 3.46
C ILE A 52 -4.61 8.32 3.83
N GLN A 53 -3.57 7.49 3.75
CA GLN A 53 -2.19 7.88 4.04
C GLN A 53 -1.71 8.99 3.11
N LYS A 54 -2.02 8.90 1.82
CA LYS A 54 -1.66 9.93 0.84
C LYS A 54 -2.32 11.26 1.15
N LYS A 55 -3.57 11.27 1.54
CA LYS A 55 -4.28 12.50 1.93
C LYS A 55 -3.68 13.12 3.20
N ALA A 56 -3.38 12.30 4.20
CA ALA A 56 -2.72 12.76 5.42
C ALA A 56 -1.34 13.37 5.13
N SER A 57 -0.55 12.75 4.25
CA SER A 57 0.77 13.25 3.88
C SER A 57 0.73 14.62 3.20
N LYS A 58 -0.31 14.89 2.42
CA LYS A 58 -0.47 16.18 1.72
C LYS A 58 -0.68 17.37 2.65
N VAL A 59 -1.14 17.13 3.86
CA VAL A 59 -1.31 18.19 4.88
C VAL A 59 -0.18 18.20 5.91
N GLY A 60 0.92 17.51 5.63
CA GLY A 60 2.12 17.49 6.47
C GLY A 60 2.19 16.36 7.50
N PHE A 61 1.19 15.47 7.54
CA PHE A 61 1.21 14.28 8.40
C PHE A 61 1.95 13.13 7.70
N ASP A 62 3.28 13.20 7.73
CA ASP A 62 4.15 12.25 7.02
C ASP A 62 5.49 12.05 7.75
N TRP A 63 6.18 10.99 7.36
CA TRP A 63 7.54 10.70 7.79
C TRP A 63 8.55 11.53 7.00
N ASP A 64 9.70 11.84 7.62
CA ASP A 64 10.77 12.61 6.97
C ASP A 64 11.58 11.77 5.97
N ASN A 65 11.73 10.47 6.25
CA ASN A 65 12.52 9.56 5.43
C ASN A 65 11.99 8.12 5.52
N VAL A 66 12.48 7.27 4.62
CA VAL A 66 12.02 5.88 4.51
C VAL A 66 12.44 5.03 5.71
N GLU A 67 13.57 5.33 6.33
CA GLU A 67 14.07 4.63 7.51
C GLU A 67 13.10 4.71 8.67
N GLN A 68 12.48 5.87 8.89
CA GLN A 68 11.43 6.03 9.91
C GLN A 68 10.20 5.18 9.65
N VAL A 69 9.84 4.99 8.38
CA VAL A 69 8.72 4.11 8.00
C VAL A 69 9.06 2.65 8.31
N PHE A 70 10.28 2.22 8.02
CA PHE A 70 10.78 0.88 8.41
C PHE A 70 10.80 0.68 9.92
N ASP A 71 11.30 1.66 10.67
CA ASP A 71 11.32 1.60 12.13
C ASP A 71 9.92 1.39 12.71
N LYS A 72 8.91 2.04 12.13
CA LYS A 72 7.51 1.82 12.51
C LYS A 72 7.04 0.40 12.22
N ILE A 73 7.41 -0.19 11.11
CA ILE A 73 7.08 -1.59 10.81
C ILE A 73 7.71 -2.53 11.84
N TYR A 74 8.96 -2.33 12.20
CA TYR A 74 9.62 -3.16 13.21
C TYR A 74 8.97 -3.02 14.58
N GLU A 75 8.57 -1.82 14.96
CA GLU A 75 7.79 -1.56 16.18
C GLU A 75 6.49 -2.36 16.19
N GLU A 76 5.68 -2.28 15.12
CA GLU A 76 4.40 -3.00 15.02
C GLU A 76 4.58 -4.53 14.99
N LEU A 77 5.64 -5.01 14.37
CA LEU A 77 5.98 -6.45 14.39
C LEU A 77 6.33 -6.92 15.81
N ASP A 78 7.05 -6.12 16.58
CA ASP A 78 7.40 -6.45 17.97
C ASP A 78 6.16 -6.44 18.86
N GLU A 79 5.26 -5.48 18.68
CA GLU A 79 3.98 -5.44 19.40
C GLU A 79 3.12 -6.66 19.08
N LEU A 80 3.06 -7.07 17.81
CA LEU A 80 2.37 -8.30 17.40
C LEU A 80 2.96 -9.54 18.09
N LYS A 81 4.29 -9.66 18.16
CA LYS A 81 4.96 -10.78 18.86
C LYS A 81 4.56 -10.85 20.34
N VAL A 82 4.50 -9.71 21.01
CA VAL A 82 4.07 -9.63 22.41
C VAL A 82 2.65 -10.18 22.59
N GLU A 83 1.73 -9.81 21.72
CA GLU A 83 0.35 -10.29 21.83
C GLU A 83 0.19 -11.77 21.43
N ILE A 84 1.05 -12.29 20.56
CA ILE A 84 1.14 -13.74 20.27
C ILE A 84 1.57 -14.50 21.54
N GLU A 85 2.58 -14.03 22.28
CA GLU A 85 3.03 -14.62 23.54
C GLU A 85 1.94 -14.58 24.60
N ARG A 86 1.18 -13.48 24.65
CA ARG A 86 0.03 -13.31 25.56
C ARG A 86 -1.18 -14.14 25.19
N LYS A 87 -1.23 -14.66 23.95
CA LYS A 87 -2.37 -15.40 23.38
C LYS A 87 -3.67 -14.59 23.36
N ASP A 88 -3.57 -13.28 23.27
CA ASP A 88 -4.73 -12.37 23.13
C ASP A 88 -5.10 -12.19 21.65
N LYS A 89 -6.11 -12.95 21.22
CA LYS A 89 -6.52 -13.02 19.81
C LYS A 89 -7.01 -11.68 19.26
N GLU A 90 -7.72 -10.90 20.05
CA GLU A 90 -8.25 -9.60 19.61
C GLU A 90 -7.10 -8.58 19.43
N LYS A 91 -6.17 -8.57 20.36
CA LYS A 91 -4.99 -7.72 20.25
C LYS A 91 -4.05 -8.16 19.14
N MET A 92 -3.86 -9.47 18.90
CA MET A 92 -3.13 -9.95 17.74
C MET A 92 -3.72 -9.42 16.44
N LYS A 93 -5.05 -9.38 16.34
CA LYS A 93 -5.75 -8.84 15.16
C LYS A 93 -5.50 -7.34 14.98
N ASP A 94 -5.54 -6.57 16.06
CA ASP A 94 -5.23 -5.14 16.07
C ASP A 94 -3.80 -4.89 15.58
N GLU A 95 -2.82 -5.53 16.21
CA GLU A 95 -1.40 -5.37 15.87
C GLU A 95 -1.09 -5.83 14.44
N LEU A 96 -1.72 -6.91 13.98
CA LEU A 96 -1.60 -7.34 12.59
C LEU A 96 -2.13 -6.27 11.61
N GLY A 97 -3.24 -5.65 11.96
CA GLY A 97 -3.78 -4.51 11.19
C GLY A 97 -2.79 -3.37 11.11
N ASP A 98 -2.13 -3.02 12.20
CA ASP A 98 -1.12 -1.96 12.27
C ASP A 98 0.13 -2.30 11.47
N VAL A 99 0.58 -3.57 11.49
CA VAL A 99 1.65 -4.07 10.61
C VAL A 99 1.28 -3.88 9.14
N LEU A 100 0.11 -4.33 8.73
CA LEU A 100 -0.37 -4.21 7.35
C LEU A 100 -0.47 -2.74 6.92
N PHE A 101 -0.99 -1.88 7.77
CA PHE A 101 -1.10 -0.45 7.51
C PHE A 101 0.27 0.21 7.33
N SER A 102 1.23 -0.15 8.15
CA SER A 102 2.61 0.34 8.06
C SER A 102 3.31 -0.13 6.77
N ILE A 103 3.06 -1.38 6.34
CA ILE A 103 3.57 -1.90 5.07
C ILE A 103 2.99 -1.14 3.88
N VAL A 104 1.69 -0.87 3.89
CA VAL A 104 1.06 -0.03 2.85
C VAL A 104 1.70 1.37 2.81
N ASN A 105 2.06 1.90 3.96
CA ASN A 105 2.69 3.22 4.05
C ASN A 105 4.08 3.26 3.40
N ILE A 106 4.85 2.17 3.42
CA ILE A 106 6.08 2.08 2.61
C ILE A 106 5.76 2.19 1.12
N ALA A 107 4.77 1.46 0.63
CA ALA A 107 4.37 1.55 -0.77
C ALA A 107 4.01 2.98 -1.15
N ARG A 108 3.20 3.64 -0.35
CA ARG A 108 2.84 5.04 -0.56
C ARG A 108 4.08 5.96 -0.55
N PHE A 109 4.97 5.80 0.42
CA PHE A 109 6.17 6.62 0.56
C PHE A 109 7.13 6.48 -0.64
N LEU A 110 7.21 5.27 -1.21
CA LEU A 110 8.01 4.96 -2.40
C LEU A 110 7.27 5.21 -3.73
N ASP A 111 6.06 5.75 -3.68
CA ASP A 111 5.20 5.96 -4.85
C ASP A 111 4.92 4.67 -5.64
N ILE A 112 4.67 3.59 -4.92
CA ILE A 112 4.30 2.29 -5.46
C ILE A 112 2.84 1.99 -5.08
N ASP A 113 2.04 1.53 -6.04
CA ASP A 113 0.68 1.07 -5.75
C ASP A 113 0.71 -0.28 -5.03
N ALA A 114 0.25 -0.30 -3.77
CA ALA A 114 0.30 -1.49 -2.93
C ALA A 114 -0.58 -2.62 -3.48
N THR A 115 -1.73 -2.30 -4.07
CA THR A 115 -2.61 -3.29 -4.70
C THR A 115 -1.94 -3.92 -5.91
N GLU A 116 -1.35 -3.13 -6.79
CA GLU A 116 -0.63 -3.62 -7.96
C GLU A 116 0.56 -4.49 -7.57
N ALA A 117 1.33 -4.07 -6.56
CA ALA A 117 2.46 -4.85 -6.05
C ALA A 117 2.02 -6.23 -5.51
N LEU A 118 0.94 -6.27 -4.73
CA LEU A 118 0.41 -7.52 -4.18
C LEU A 118 -0.19 -8.41 -5.28
N GLU A 119 -0.93 -7.84 -6.23
CA GLU A 119 -1.47 -8.58 -7.39
C GLU A 119 -0.35 -9.24 -8.22
N GLY A 120 0.78 -8.56 -8.40
CA GLY A 120 1.94 -9.14 -9.05
C GLY A 120 2.48 -10.37 -8.32
N THR A 121 2.51 -10.33 -7.00
CA THR A 121 2.93 -11.47 -6.17
C THR A 121 1.91 -12.61 -6.20
N ILE A 122 0.61 -12.30 -6.17
CA ILE A 122 -0.46 -13.28 -6.31
C ILE A 122 -0.33 -14.05 -7.64
N LYS A 123 -0.12 -13.34 -8.73
CA LYS A 123 0.09 -13.96 -10.05
C LYS A 123 1.32 -14.88 -10.09
N LYS A 124 2.42 -14.45 -9.49
CA LYS A 124 3.63 -15.30 -9.38
C LYS A 124 3.36 -16.57 -8.56
N PHE A 125 2.69 -16.43 -7.42
CA PHE A 125 2.33 -17.56 -6.59
C PHE A 125 1.41 -18.54 -7.33
N ASP A 126 0.37 -18.05 -7.99
CA ASP A 126 -0.56 -18.87 -8.77
C ASP A 126 0.17 -19.73 -9.80
N LYS A 127 1.04 -19.12 -10.60
CA LYS A 127 1.80 -19.84 -11.63
C LYS A 127 2.75 -20.89 -11.04
N ARG A 128 3.48 -20.53 -9.98
CA ARG A 128 4.43 -21.41 -9.32
C ARG A 128 3.73 -22.56 -8.63
N PHE A 129 2.63 -22.31 -7.96
CA PHE A 129 1.85 -23.33 -7.28
C PHE A 129 1.26 -24.34 -8.27
N ARG A 130 0.73 -23.90 -9.39
CA ARG A 130 0.25 -24.78 -10.47
C ARG A 130 1.37 -25.64 -11.05
N TYR A 131 2.57 -25.12 -11.16
CA TYR A 131 3.74 -25.90 -11.55
C TYR A 131 4.00 -27.04 -10.54
N VAL A 132 3.97 -26.75 -9.25
CA VAL A 132 4.15 -27.76 -8.20
C VAL A 132 3.05 -28.82 -8.30
N GLU A 133 1.79 -28.43 -8.42
CA GLU A 133 0.65 -29.37 -8.57
C GLU A 133 0.79 -30.29 -9.79
N GLN A 134 1.33 -29.77 -10.89
CA GLN A 134 1.53 -30.55 -12.12
C GLN A 134 2.69 -31.56 -12.01
N ASN A 135 3.59 -31.38 -11.07
CA ASN A 135 4.80 -32.20 -10.93
C ASN A 135 4.77 -33.15 -9.72
N CYS A 136 3.77 -33.11 -8.89
CA CYS A 136 3.61 -34.04 -7.75
C CYS A 136 2.18 -34.07 -7.25
N ASP A 137 1.89 -35.09 -6.42
CA ASP A 137 0.74 -35.07 -5.54
C ASP A 137 1.14 -34.38 -4.23
N ILE A 138 0.63 -33.18 -4.01
CA ILE A 138 1.03 -32.34 -2.88
C ILE A 138 0.81 -33.05 -1.55
N GLU A 139 -0.34 -33.72 -1.39
CA GLU A 139 -0.70 -34.39 -0.13
C GLU A 139 0.23 -35.59 0.20
N LYS A 140 0.87 -36.17 -0.82
CA LYS A 140 1.79 -37.30 -0.68
C LYS A 140 3.25 -36.94 -0.76
N THR A 141 3.57 -35.67 -0.93
CA THR A 141 4.94 -35.18 -1.13
C THR A 141 5.50 -34.56 0.16
N SER A 142 6.74 -34.89 0.50
CA SER A 142 7.42 -34.30 1.67
C SER A 142 7.63 -32.79 1.50
N LEU A 143 7.69 -32.07 2.61
CA LEU A 143 8.00 -30.64 2.59
C LEU A 143 9.33 -30.33 1.90
N GLU A 144 10.34 -31.16 2.08
CA GLU A 144 11.64 -31.03 1.42
C GLU A 144 11.52 -31.09 -0.11
N ASN A 145 10.77 -32.06 -0.62
CA ASN A 145 10.52 -32.20 -2.06
C ASN A 145 9.62 -31.10 -2.61
N LEU A 146 8.61 -30.66 -1.86
CA LEU A 146 7.80 -29.48 -2.22
C LEU A 146 8.66 -28.21 -2.34
N GLU A 147 9.59 -28.00 -1.42
CA GLU A 147 10.51 -26.86 -1.50
C GLU A 147 11.41 -26.92 -2.74
N LYS A 148 11.93 -28.11 -3.07
CA LYS A 148 12.72 -28.30 -4.32
C LYS A 148 11.90 -27.98 -5.56
N LEU A 149 10.65 -28.45 -5.62
CA LEU A 149 9.73 -28.14 -6.72
C LEU A 149 9.41 -26.67 -6.79
N TRP A 150 9.25 -26.00 -5.65
CA TRP A 150 9.04 -24.55 -5.58
C TRP A 150 10.23 -23.77 -6.13
N GLN A 151 11.44 -24.15 -5.78
CA GLN A 151 12.66 -23.54 -6.33
C GLN A 151 12.78 -23.78 -7.84
N ASN A 152 12.40 -24.97 -8.32
CA ASN A 152 12.36 -25.28 -9.75
C ASN A 152 11.29 -24.44 -10.47
N ALA A 153 10.14 -24.21 -9.85
CA ALA A 153 9.09 -23.34 -10.38
C ALA A 153 9.57 -21.90 -10.58
N LYS A 154 10.31 -21.36 -9.63
CA LYS A 154 10.91 -20.04 -9.74
C LYS A 154 11.83 -19.93 -10.96
N LYS A 155 12.66 -20.94 -11.20
CA LYS A 155 13.59 -20.98 -12.34
C LYS A 155 12.87 -21.13 -13.68
N ALA A 156 11.78 -21.92 -13.72
CA ALA A 156 11.06 -22.22 -14.95
C ALA A 156 10.08 -21.12 -15.38
N ILE A 157 9.52 -20.36 -14.44
CA ILE A 157 8.40 -19.43 -14.68
C ILE A 157 8.83 -17.98 -14.63
N ASP A 158 9.87 -17.63 -13.87
CA ASP A 158 10.31 -16.25 -13.66
C ASP A 158 11.30 -15.74 -14.73
N LEU A 159 11.48 -16.48 -15.80
CA LEU A 159 12.31 -16.10 -16.96
C LEU A 159 11.59 -15.13 -17.88
#